data_563631c137c918e75bab99792ed832f6
#
_entry.id   563631c137c918e75bab99792ed832f6
#
_cell.length_a   1.000
_cell.length_b   1.000
_cell.length_c   1.000
_cell.angle_alpha   90.00
_cell.angle_beta   90.00
_cell.angle_gamma   90.00
#
_symmetry.space_group_name_H-M   'P 1'
#
loop_
_entity.id
_entity.type
_entity.pdbx_description
1 polymer ?
#
loop_
_entity_poly.entity_id
_entity_poly.type
_entity_poly.pdbx_seq_one_letter_code
_entity_poly.pdbx_strand_id
1 'polypeptide(L)'
;MKINLVFISTIFIFFFSCDSSNELVSQDLNGKKSLVTKTIYIDQIIQGTKTERPVIIQTSTNINIDIDYPIVFALHGKGGKNTSWVNQLKSFTDSGEFVGIYPQGHLDSWNLGTEPSKADDVAFINSIIKELENYNNLNMNKIYAIGTSNGSGMVNKLGIHTSHFKAIAPVVSQLMESMPILDDTKPVSIFQINGAKDFTIPINGGSAFGHNFLDAYKSAE
;
A
#
# COMPACT_ATOMS: atom_id res chain seq x y z
N MET A 1 -81.66 -21.04 18.37
CA MET A 1 -80.96 -19.80 18.03
C MET A 1 -79.46 -20.05 18.29
N LYS A 2 -78.70 -20.33 17.21
CA LYS A 2 -77.25 -20.64 17.30
C LYS A 2 -76.48 -19.37 17.01
N ILE A 3 -75.67 -18.93 17.97
CA ILE A 3 -74.81 -17.77 17.85
C ILE A 3 -73.43 -18.28 17.37
N ASN A 4 -73.05 -17.92 16.11
CA ASN A 4 -71.73 -18.16 15.59
C ASN A 4 -70.76 -17.04 16.04
N LEU A 5 -69.78 -17.41 16.82
CA LEU A 5 -68.69 -16.51 17.24
C LEU A 5 -67.62 -16.56 16.15
N VAL A 6 -67.40 -15.42 15.47
CA VAL A 6 -66.31 -15.26 14.51
C VAL A 6 -65.11 -14.72 15.26
N PHE A 7 -64.03 -15.52 15.35
CA PHE A 7 -62.74 -15.09 15.83
C PHE A 7 -61.99 -14.38 14.69
N ILE A 8 -61.77 -13.08 14.83
CA ILE A 8 -60.84 -12.32 13.96
C ILE A 8 -59.48 -12.40 14.57
N SER A 9 -58.59 -13.19 13.96
CA SER A 9 -57.17 -13.27 14.32
C SER A 9 -56.45 -12.10 13.63
N THR A 10 -56.02 -11.11 14.41
CA THR A 10 -55.21 -9.99 13.94
C THR A 10 -53.73 -10.45 13.89
N ILE A 11 -53.23 -10.69 12.69
CA ILE A 11 -51.79 -10.99 12.49
C ILE A 11 -51.05 -9.66 12.55
N PHE A 12 -50.25 -9.48 13.59
CA PHE A 12 -49.26 -8.39 13.68
C PHE A 12 -48.03 -8.85 12.88
N ILE A 13 -47.84 -8.24 11.70
CA ILE A 13 -46.59 -8.39 10.93
C ILE A 13 -45.60 -7.37 11.50
N PHE A 14 -44.65 -7.82 12.28
CA PHE A 14 -43.46 -7.06 12.67
C PHE A 14 -42.54 -6.97 11.44
N PHE A 15 -42.47 -5.80 10.83
CA PHE A 15 -41.36 -5.48 9.93
C PHE A 15 -40.12 -5.20 10.78
N PHE A 16 -39.23 -6.16 10.88
CA PHE A 16 -37.85 -5.91 11.28
C PHE A 16 -37.14 -5.26 10.08
N SER A 17 -37.01 -3.96 10.12
CA SER A 17 -36.03 -3.24 9.30
C SER A 17 -34.64 -3.56 9.86
N CYS A 18 -33.97 -4.51 9.26
CA CYS A 18 -32.55 -4.75 9.51
C CYS A 18 -31.78 -3.94 8.48
N ASP A 19 -31.48 -2.68 8.83
CA ASP A 19 -30.54 -1.85 8.08
C ASP A 19 -29.14 -2.20 8.58
N SER A 20 -28.61 -3.30 8.07
CA SER A 20 -27.19 -3.63 8.17
C SER A 20 -26.69 -3.73 6.73
N SER A 21 -26.06 -2.65 6.27
CA SER A 21 -25.16 -2.66 5.12
C SER A 21 -23.96 -3.57 5.43
N ASN A 22 -24.20 -4.87 5.50
CA ASN A 22 -23.14 -5.87 5.40
C ASN A 22 -22.71 -5.87 3.93
N GLU A 23 -21.63 -5.16 3.60
CA GLU A 23 -20.83 -5.50 2.44
C GLU A 23 -20.49 -6.99 2.55
N LEU A 24 -21.19 -7.80 1.76
CA LEU A 24 -20.87 -9.21 1.56
C LEU A 24 -19.51 -9.24 0.86
N VAL A 25 -18.43 -9.28 1.65
CA VAL A 25 -17.12 -9.65 1.14
C VAL A 25 -17.29 -11.09 0.64
N SER A 26 -17.44 -11.26 -0.66
CA SER A 26 -17.53 -12.58 -1.26
C SER A 26 -16.23 -13.31 -0.98
N GLN A 27 -16.27 -14.28 -0.06
CA GLN A 27 -15.20 -15.25 0.12
C GLN A 27 -15.41 -16.36 -0.91
N ASP A 28 -14.34 -16.78 -1.54
CA ASP A 28 -14.39 -17.97 -2.39
C ASP A 28 -14.42 -19.26 -1.54
N LEU A 29 -14.52 -20.42 -2.21
CA LEU A 29 -14.54 -21.74 -1.59
C LEU A 29 -13.28 -22.06 -0.75
N ASN A 30 -12.20 -21.28 -0.90
CA ASN A 30 -10.94 -21.44 -0.17
C ASN A 30 -10.83 -20.48 1.04
N GLY A 31 -11.85 -19.67 1.33
CA GLY A 31 -11.88 -18.72 2.45
C GLY A 31 -11.04 -17.46 2.26
N LYS A 32 -10.46 -17.26 1.07
CA LYS A 32 -9.73 -16.02 0.72
C LYS A 32 -10.69 -14.93 0.24
N LYS A 33 -10.24 -13.67 0.34
CA LYS A 33 -10.98 -12.49 -0.10
C LYS A 33 -10.87 -12.33 -1.61
N SER A 34 -11.96 -11.93 -2.25
CA SER A 34 -11.94 -11.54 -3.67
C SER A 34 -11.15 -10.25 -3.87
N LEU A 35 -10.41 -10.20 -5.00
CA LEU A 35 -9.62 -9.04 -5.39
C LEU A 35 -10.51 -8.02 -6.11
N VAL A 36 -10.71 -6.87 -5.48
CA VAL A 36 -11.47 -5.74 -6.02
C VAL A 36 -10.80 -4.43 -5.67
N THR A 37 -11.00 -3.39 -6.47
CA THR A 37 -10.54 -2.04 -6.14
C THR A 37 -11.29 -1.51 -4.92
N LYS A 38 -10.54 -1.22 -3.84
CA LYS A 38 -11.09 -0.73 -2.56
C LYS A 38 -10.01 -0.09 -1.69
N THR A 39 -10.44 0.58 -0.64
CA THR A 39 -9.55 0.99 0.45
C THR A 39 -9.67 -0.01 1.60
N ILE A 40 -8.54 -0.48 2.10
CA ILE A 40 -8.43 -1.22 3.35
C ILE A 40 -7.73 -0.37 4.39
N TYR A 41 -7.86 -0.74 5.65
CA TYR A 41 -7.25 -0.03 6.77
C TYR A 41 -6.37 -0.99 7.56
N ILE A 42 -5.15 -0.57 7.83
CA ILE A 42 -4.18 -1.32 8.63
C ILE A 42 -3.91 -0.57 9.92
N ASP A 43 -4.16 -1.22 11.03
CA ASP A 43 -3.87 -0.68 12.35
C ASP A 43 -2.38 -0.69 12.66
N GLN A 44 -1.88 0.41 13.20
CA GLN A 44 -0.53 0.52 13.73
C GLN A 44 -0.53 1.29 15.05
N ILE A 45 0.30 0.86 16.00
CA ILE A 45 0.55 1.65 17.21
C ILE A 45 1.69 2.61 16.94
N ILE A 46 1.41 3.91 16.95
CA ILE A 46 2.40 4.97 16.72
C ILE A 46 2.50 5.79 17.99
N GLN A 47 3.65 5.80 18.65
CA GLN A 47 3.88 6.48 19.93
C GLN A 47 2.79 6.17 20.99
N GLY A 48 2.36 4.90 21.08
CA GLY A 48 1.34 4.43 22.02
C GLY A 48 -0.11 4.67 21.57
N THR A 49 -0.33 5.33 20.43
CA THR A 49 -1.68 5.61 19.92
C THR A 49 -2.03 4.66 18.77
N LYS A 50 -3.18 4.00 18.85
CA LYS A 50 -3.71 3.19 17.75
C LYS A 50 -4.12 4.12 16.60
N THR A 51 -3.55 3.89 15.43
CA THR A 51 -3.77 4.68 14.23
C THR A 51 -4.15 3.75 13.08
N GLU A 52 -5.30 3.98 12.47
CA GLU A 52 -5.71 3.31 11.23
C GLU A 52 -5.09 4.01 10.03
N ARG A 53 -4.37 3.27 9.21
CA ARG A 53 -3.71 3.82 8.02
C ARG A 53 -4.37 3.26 6.76
N PRO A 54 -4.92 4.14 5.89
CA PRO A 54 -5.59 3.69 4.67
C PRO A 54 -4.61 3.21 3.62
N VAL A 55 -5.00 2.17 2.90
CA VAL A 55 -4.28 1.57 1.78
C VAL A 55 -5.25 1.33 0.64
N ILE A 56 -5.02 1.93 -0.52
CA ILE A 56 -5.82 1.65 -1.70
C ILE A 56 -5.27 0.41 -2.39
N ILE A 57 -6.13 -0.56 -2.67
CA ILE A 57 -5.90 -1.64 -3.62
C ILE A 57 -6.57 -1.23 -4.92
N GLN A 58 -5.82 -1.18 -6.02
CA GLN A 58 -6.35 -0.88 -7.35
C GLN A 58 -6.08 -2.05 -8.30
N THR A 59 -7.13 -2.52 -8.95
CA THR A 59 -7.05 -3.67 -9.86
C THR A 59 -8.00 -3.48 -11.03
N SER A 60 -7.85 -4.31 -12.06
CA SER A 60 -8.81 -4.41 -13.17
C SER A 60 -10.21 -4.75 -12.65
N THR A 61 -11.23 -4.25 -13.32
CA THR A 61 -12.62 -4.66 -13.11
C THR A 61 -12.89 -6.09 -13.62
N ASN A 62 -12.02 -6.59 -14.52
CA ASN A 62 -12.11 -7.90 -15.14
C ASN A 62 -10.97 -8.80 -14.69
N ILE A 63 -11.00 -9.21 -13.42
CA ILE A 63 -10.00 -10.16 -12.88
C ILE A 63 -10.17 -11.52 -13.54
N ASN A 64 -9.09 -12.03 -14.12
CA ASN A 64 -9.02 -13.43 -14.54
C ASN A 64 -8.63 -14.28 -13.32
N ILE A 65 -9.52 -15.16 -12.90
CA ILE A 65 -9.34 -16.01 -11.70
C ILE A 65 -8.24 -17.08 -11.86
N ASP A 66 -7.78 -17.33 -13.08
CA ASP A 66 -6.70 -18.30 -13.38
C ASP A 66 -5.31 -17.65 -13.35
N ILE A 67 -5.22 -16.36 -13.04
CA ILE A 67 -3.96 -15.60 -13.03
C ILE A 67 -3.68 -15.05 -11.64
N ASP A 68 -2.43 -15.21 -11.17
CA ASP A 68 -1.89 -14.50 -10.02
C ASP A 68 -1.13 -13.27 -10.50
N TYR A 69 -1.68 -12.10 -10.19
CA TYR A 69 -1.17 -10.79 -10.62
C TYR A 69 0.05 -10.35 -9.81
N PRO A 70 1.06 -9.76 -10.46
CA PRO A 70 2.13 -9.05 -9.75
C PRO A 70 1.58 -7.92 -8.90
N ILE A 71 2.31 -7.55 -7.85
CA ILE A 71 1.95 -6.50 -6.90
C ILE A 71 2.93 -5.34 -7.02
N VAL A 72 2.43 -4.12 -7.18
CA VAL A 72 3.24 -2.91 -7.21
C VAL A 72 2.82 -1.97 -6.09
N PHE A 73 3.68 -1.79 -5.11
CA PHE A 73 3.56 -0.73 -4.11
C PHE A 73 3.99 0.60 -4.73
N ALA A 74 3.16 1.64 -4.62
CA ALA A 74 3.53 2.97 -5.10
C ALA A 74 3.40 4.00 -3.98
N LEU A 75 4.55 4.56 -3.58
CA LEU A 75 4.70 5.41 -2.40
C LEU A 75 4.77 6.89 -2.80
N HIS A 76 3.88 7.70 -2.22
CA HIS A 76 3.81 9.13 -2.48
C HIS A 76 5.00 9.89 -1.88
N GLY A 77 5.30 11.07 -2.40
CA GLY A 77 6.26 12.00 -1.81
C GLY A 77 5.72 12.69 -0.55
N LYS A 78 6.57 13.46 0.14
CA LYS A 78 6.18 14.24 1.33
C LYS A 78 5.04 15.21 1.01
N GLY A 79 4.01 15.25 1.85
CA GLY A 79 2.79 16.03 1.65
C GLY A 79 1.80 15.41 0.67
N GLY A 80 2.13 14.26 0.07
CA GLY A 80 1.27 13.53 -0.85
C GLY A 80 0.22 12.66 -0.16
N LYS A 81 -0.61 12.04 -0.97
CA LYS A 81 -1.69 11.15 -0.53
C LYS A 81 -1.56 9.78 -1.23
N ASN A 82 -2.17 8.76 -0.63
CA ASN A 82 -2.28 7.44 -1.24
C ASN A 82 -3.00 7.44 -2.61
N THR A 83 -3.71 8.52 -2.95
CA THR A 83 -4.32 8.72 -4.27
C THR A 83 -3.35 9.25 -5.32
N SER A 84 -2.14 9.66 -4.94
CA SER A 84 -1.17 10.32 -5.85
C SER A 84 -0.79 9.46 -7.06
N TRP A 85 -0.80 8.14 -6.93
CA TRP A 85 -0.43 7.21 -7.99
C TRP A 85 -1.62 6.59 -8.74
N VAL A 86 -2.84 6.74 -8.22
CA VAL A 86 -4.04 6.06 -8.75
C VAL A 86 -4.26 6.33 -10.23
N ASN A 87 -4.21 7.61 -10.65
CA ASN A 87 -4.42 7.98 -12.04
C ASN A 87 -3.21 7.67 -12.94
N GLN A 88 -1.99 7.82 -12.42
CA GLN A 88 -0.76 7.55 -13.14
C GLN A 88 -0.61 6.07 -13.52
N LEU A 89 -1.06 5.17 -12.65
CA LEU A 89 -0.94 3.74 -12.86
C LEU A 89 -2.23 3.07 -13.35
N LYS A 90 -3.31 3.86 -13.52
CA LYS A 90 -4.64 3.34 -13.87
C LYS A 90 -4.65 2.50 -15.14
N SER A 91 -3.97 2.92 -16.19
CA SER A 91 -3.95 2.17 -17.46
C SER A 91 -3.36 0.76 -17.31
N PHE A 92 -2.32 0.63 -16.49
CA PHE A 92 -1.66 -0.66 -16.23
C PHE A 92 -2.50 -1.56 -15.32
N THR A 93 -3.15 -0.99 -14.30
CA THR A 93 -4.04 -1.77 -13.43
C THR A 93 -5.31 -2.18 -14.16
N ASP A 94 -5.90 -1.30 -15.00
CA ASP A 94 -7.08 -1.62 -15.79
C ASP A 94 -6.80 -2.72 -16.83
N SER A 95 -5.59 -2.72 -17.44
CA SER A 95 -5.16 -3.78 -18.37
C SER A 95 -4.79 -5.09 -17.68
N GLY A 96 -4.70 -5.10 -16.35
CA GLY A 96 -4.35 -6.30 -15.58
C GLY A 96 -2.87 -6.66 -15.63
N GLU A 97 -1.97 -5.69 -15.84
CA GLU A 97 -0.53 -5.94 -15.80
C GLU A 97 -0.05 -6.19 -14.36
N PHE A 98 -0.66 -5.51 -13.38
CA PHE A 98 -0.40 -5.69 -11.96
C PHE A 98 -1.55 -5.16 -11.10
N VAL A 99 -1.50 -5.48 -9.81
CA VAL A 99 -2.35 -4.87 -8.77
C VAL A 99 -1.56 -3.76 -8.08
N GLY A 100 -2.11 -2.55 -8.08
CA GLY A 100 -1.53 -1.38 -7.41
C GLY A 100 -1.89 -1.36 -5.92
N ILE A 101 -0.90 -1.12 -5.07
CA ILE A 101 -1.04 -0.96 -3.62
C ILE A 101 -0.52 0.42 -3.24
N TYR A 102 -1.41 1.28 -2.77
CA TYR A 102 -1.08 2.69 -2.49
C TYR A 102 -1.34 2.99 -1.00
N PRO A 103 -0.33 2.80 -0.15
CA PRO A 103 -0.47 3.08 1.27
C PRO A 103 -0.32 4.58 1.58
N GLN A 104 -0.97 5.05 2.65
CA GLN A 104 -0.82 6.41 3.16
C GLN A 104 0.31 6.49 4.18
N GLY A 105 1.30 7.34 3.93
CA GLY A 105 2.32 7.71 4.91
C GLY A 105 1.69 8.47 6.09
N HIS A 106 2.11 8.16 7.32
CA HIS A 106 1.63 8.85 8.53
C HIS A 106 2.09 10.31 8.51
N LEU A 107 1.19 11.26 8.80
CA LEU A 107 1.41 12.70 8.66
C LEU A 107 1.86 13.09 7.24
N ASP A 108 1.29 12.42 6.23
CA ASP A 108 1.57 12.67 4.81
C ASP A 108 3.06 12.52 4.43
N SER A 109 3.81 11.68 5.15
CA SER A 109 5.22 11.40 4.88
C SER A 109 5.63 10.01 5.35
N TRP A 110 6.78 9.55 4.87
CA TRP A 110 7.45 8.33 5.31
C TRP A 110 8.57 8.70 6.28
N ASN A 111 8.68 7.97 7.38
CA ASN A 111 9.69 8.20 8.39
C ASN A 111 11.06 7.69 7.94
N LEU A 112 11.89 8.60 7.49
CA LEU A 112 13.28 8.36 7.10
C LEU A 112 14.28 8.80 8.17
N GLY A 113 13.78 9.29 9.33
CA GLY A 113 14.55 9.70 10.48
C GLY A 113 14.34 11.16 10.90
N THR A 114 14.17 12.09 9.97
CA THR A 114 14.02 13.52 10.25
C THR A 114 12.57 14.02 10.19
N GLU A 115 11.66 13.21 9.66
CA GLU A 115 10.25 13.58 9.51
C GLU A 115 9.53 13.68 10.86
N PRO A 116 8.44 14.49 10.92
CA PRO A 116 7.59 14.56 12.12
C PRO A 116 6.97 13.22 12.51
N SER A 117 6.63 12.39 11.51
CA SER A 117 6.13 11.02 11.75
C SER A 117 7.18 10.17 12.46
N LYS A 118 6.76 9.45 13.49
CA LYS A 118 7.57 8.44 14.20
C LYS A 118 7.02 7.02 13.95
N ALA A 119 6.23 6.85 12.89
CA ALA A 119 5.73 5.56 12.48
C ALA A 119 6.89 4.63 12.07
N ASP A 120 6.78 3.35 12.39
CA ASP A 120 7.58 2.30 11.79
C ASP A 120 6.95 1.92 10.44
N ASP A 121 7.39 2.59 9.38
CA ASP A 121 6.81 2.37 8.05
C ASP A 121 7.24 1.05 7.43
N VAL A 122 8.37 0.47 7.84
CA VAL A 122 8.77 -0.89 7.42
C VAL A 122 7.80 -1.91 7.99
N ALA A 123 7.49 -1.84 9.28
CA ALA A 123 6.49 -2.71 9.93
C ALA A 123 5.10 -2.52 9.32
N PHE A 124 4.73 -1.29 8.96
CA PHE A 124 3.45 -1.01 8.28
C PHE A 124 3.36 -1.71 6.91
N ILE A 125 4.39 -1.59 6.07
CA ILE A 125 4.41 -2.27 4.76
C ILE A 125 4.39 -3.79 4.93
N ASN A 126 5.12 -4.34 5.91
CA ASN A 126 5.07 -5.78 6.22
C ASN A 126 3.66 -6.22 6.63
N SER A 127 2.94 -5.40 7.40
CA SER A 127 1.56 -5.69 7.79
C SER A 127 0.61 -5.67 6.59
N ILE A 128 0.82 -4.77 5.62
CA ILE A 128 0.06 -4.77 4.36
C ILE A 128 0.33 -6.05 3.57
N ILE A 129 1.60 -6.44 3.40
CA ILE A 129 1.97 -7.65 2.67
C ILE A 129 1.31 -8.88 3.31
N LYS A 130 1.32 -8.98 4.64
CA LYS A 130 0.65 -10.04 5.39
C LYS A 130 -0.88 -10.03 5.16
N GLU A 131 -1.51 -8.86 5.11
CA GLU A 131 -2.95 -8.76 4.81
C GLU A 131 -3.26 -9.22 3.37
N LEU A 132 -2.36 -8.92 2.41
CA LEU A 132 -2.52 -9.31 1.02
C LEU A 132 -2.47 -10.83 0.80
N GLU A 133 -1.85 -11.61 1.70
CA GLU A 133 -1.88 -13.08 1.67
C GLU A 133 -3.30 -13.65 1.80
N ASN A 134 -4.24 -12.87 2.34
CA ASN A 134 -5.64 -13.24 2.47
C ASN A 134 -6.46 -13.04 1.19
N TYR A 135 -5.85 -12.56 0.10
CA TYR A 135 -6.53 -12.33 -1.17
C TYR A 135 -6.16 -13.39 -2.20
N ASN A 136 -7.13 -13.74 -3.05
CA ASN A 136 -6.90 -14.55 -4.24
C ASN A 136 -6.18 -13.73 -5.31
N ASN A 137 -5.62 -14.43 -6.29
CA ASN A 137 -5.08 -13.85 -7.51
C ASN A 137 -3.95 -12.82 -7.31
N LEU A 138 -3.18 -12.94 -6.21
CA LEU A 138 -1.98 -12.17 -5.95
C LEU A 138 -0.73 -13.05 -5.95
N ASN A 139 0.25 -12.70 -6.77
CA ASN A 139 1.53 -13.37 -6.80
C ASN A 139 2.48 -12.79 -5.73
N MET A 140 2.47 -13.40 -4.55
CA MET A 140 3.31 -12.99 -3.42
C MET A 140 4.82 -13.14 -3.69
N ASN A 141 5.22 -13.81 -4.78
CA ASN A 141 6.61 -13.89 -5.23
C ASN A 141 6.99 -12.80 -6.25
N LYS A 142 6.06 -11.95 -6.67
CA LYS A 142 6.27 -10.86 -7.63
C LYS A 142 5.79 -9.53 -7.03
N ILE A 143 6.49 -9.07 -5.99
CA ILE A 143 6.22 -7.80 -5.31
C ILE A 143 7.29 -6.79 -5.72
N TYR A 144 6.85 -5.60 -6.11
CA TYR A 144 7.69 -4.50 -6.57
C TYR A 144 7.32 -3.22 -5.84
N ALA A 145 8.24 -2.25 -5.77
CA ALA A 145 7.94 -0.94 -5.19
C ALA A 145 8.47 0.20 -6.08
N ILE A 146 7.67 1.25 -6.19
CA ILE A 146 8.06 2.54 -6.77
C ILE A 146 7.73 3.65 -5.78
N GLY A 147 8.53 4.69 -5.75
CA GLY A 147 8.24 5.85 -4.90
C GLY A 147 8.90 7.11 -5.42
N THR A 148 8.31 8.26 -5.13
CA THR A 148 8.87 9.56 -5.51
C THR A 148 9.34 10.36 -4.30
N SER A 149 10.47 11.06 -4.39
CA SER A 149 11.00 11.95 -3.36
C SER A 149 11.11 11.24 -1.99
N ASN A 150 10.41 11.68 -0.94
CA ASN A 150 10.36 11.00 0.36
C ASN A 150 9.89 9.53 0.23
N GLY A 151 8.94 9.24 -0.68
CA GLY A 151 8.54 7.86 -1.00
C GLY A 151 9.65 7.04 -1.67
N SER A 152 10.53 7.68 -2.46
CA SER A 152 11.74 7.05 -3.00
C SER A 152 12.72 6.64 -1.89
N GLY A 153 12.96 7.54 -0.92
CA GLY A 153 13.75 7.21 0.26
C GLY A 153 13.16 6.02 1.03
N MET A 154 11.83 5.95 1.14
CA MET A 154 11.18 4.80 1.76
C MET A 154 11.34 3.51 0.95
N VAL A 155 11.26 3.58 -0.38
CA VAL A 155 11.51 2.42 -1.26
C VAL A 155 12.94 1.89 -1.08
N ASN A 156 13.93 2.78 -1.01
CA ASN A 156 15.31 2.40 -0.68
C ASN A 156 15.40 1.73 0.70
N LYS A 157 14.75 2.30 1.71
CA LYS A 157 14.69 1.72 3.07
C LYS A 157 14.08 0.32 3.06
N LEU A 158 13.01 0.10 2.29
CA LEU A 158 12.39 -1.22 2.14
C LEU A 158 13.34 -2.23 1.49
N GLY A 159 14.10 -1.83 0.47
CA GLY A 159 15.10 -2.66 -0.18
C GLY A 159 16.19 -3.11 0.78
N ILE A 160 16.58 -2.26 1.74
CA ILE A 160 17.61 -2.58 2.76
C ILE A 160 17.03 -3.48 3.86
N HIS A 161 15.85 -3.18 4.37
CA HIS A 161 15.31 -3.78 5.60
C HIS A 161 14.33 -4.94 5.35
N THR A 162 14.04 -5.31 4.09
CA THR A 162 13.12 -6.42 3.78
C THR A 162 13.64 -7.26 2.62
N SER A 163 13.08 -8.46 2.46
CA SER A 163 13.38 -9.36 1.32
C SER A 163 12.15 -9.61 0.44
N HIS A 164 11.08 -8.83 0.60
CA HIS A 164 9.83 -9.05 -0.13
C HIS A 164 9.89 -8.62 -1.60
N PHE A 165 10.67 -7.56 -1.89
CA PHE A 165 10.67 -6.92 -3.20
C PHE A 165 11.66 -7.57 -4.17
N LYS A 166 11.20 -7.91 -5.38
CA LYS A 166 12.05 -8.42 -6.47
C LYS A 166 12.77 -7.31 -7.20
N ALA A 167 12.15 -6.14 -7.31
CA ALA A 167 12.78 -4.92 -7.78
C ALA A 167 12.15 -3.69 -7.12
N ILE A 168 12.94 -2.63 -7.04
CA ILE A 168 12.52 -1.32 -6.54
C ILE A 168 12.86 -0.23 -7.56
N ALA A 169 12.02 0.80 -7.61
CA ALA A 169 12.19 1.95 -8.49
C ALA A 169 12.16 3.28 -7.68
N PRO A 170 13.29 3.68 -7.09
CA PRO A 170 13.43 4.99 -6.45
C PRO A 170 13.46 6.10 -7.49
N VAL A 171 12.53 7.08 -7.38
CA VAL A 171 12.41 8.21 -8.30
C VAL A 171 12.70 9.52 -7.56
N VAL A 172 13.70 10.26 -8.01
CA VAL A 172 14.09 11.60 -7.50
C VAL A 172 14.70 11.59 -6.08
N SER A 173 15.09 10.43 -5.55
CA SER A 173 15.87 10.38 -4.31
C SER A 173 16.74 9.12 -4.31
N GLN A 174 18.03 9.32 -4.22
CA GLN A 174 19.04 8.27 -4.05
C GLN A 174 19.17 7.88 -2.57
N LEU A 175 20.06 6.94 -2.26
CA LEU A 175 20.38 6.53 -0.89
C LEU A 175 20.88 7.71 -0.05
N MET A 176 20.61 7.63 1.25
CA MET A 176 21.10 8.58 2.24
C MET A 176 22.19 7.93 3.10
N GLU A 177 23.14 8.74 3.56
CA GLU A 177 24.21 8.27 4.48
C GLU A 177 23.67 7.62 5.76
N SER A 178 22.47 8.02 6.18
CA SER A 178 21.75 7.45 7.33
C SER A 178 21.11 6.08 7.07
N MET A 179 21.21 5.55 5.86
CA MET A 179 20.67 4.25 5.44
C MET A 179 21.80 3.30 5.02
N PRO A 180 22.65 2.84 5.95
CA PRO A 180 23.70 1.91 5.61
C PRO A 180 23.12 0.56 5.17
N ILE A 181 23.76 -0.07 4.20
CA ILE A 181 23.47 -1.46 3.84
C ILE A 181 23.81 -2.35 5.04
N LEU A 182 22.89 -3.24 5.40
CA LEU A 182 23.08 -4.15 6.54
C LEU A 182 23.72 -5.47 6.06
N ASP A 183 24.39 -6.17 6.95
CA ASP A 183 25.06 -7.44 6.63
C ASP A 183 24.10 -8.53 6.14
N ASP A 184 22.84 -8.46 6.53
CA ASP A 184 21.77 -9.39 6.15
C ASP A 184 20.87 -8.88 5.01
N THR A 185 21.15 -7.69 4.46
CA THR A 185 20.43 -7.12 3.30
C THR A 185 20.49 -8.08 2.12
N LYS A 186 19.33 -8.41 1.57
CA LYS A 186 19.26 -9.27 0.39
C LYS A 186 19.38 -8.43 -0.89
N PRO A 187 20.12 -8.91 -1.90
CA PRO A 187 20.18 -8.23 -3.19
C PRO A 187 18.81 -8.02 -3.79
N VAL A 188 18.56 -6.81 -4.27
CA VAL A 188 17.32 -6.41 -4.94
C VAL A 188 17.67 -5.69 -6.25
N SER A 189 16.91 -5.92 -7.32
CA SER A 189 17.09 -5.16 -8.57
C SER A 189 16.63 -3.72 -8.37
N ILE A 190 17.42 -2.75 -8.83
CA ILE A 190 17.13 -1.32 -8.67
C ILE A 190 17.03 -0.64 -10.04
N PHE A 191 15.96 0.11 -10.24
CA PHE A 191 15.80 1.03 -11.37
C PHE A 191 15.69 2.46 -10.85
N GLN A 192 16.85 3.12 -10.64
CA GLN A 192 16.93 4.46 -10.08
C GLN A 192 16.75 5.54 -11.16
N ILE A 193 15.90 6.53 -10.87
CA ILE A 193 15.65 7.69 -11.75
C ILE A 193 15.97 8.96 -11.00
N ASN A 194 16.95 9.74 -11.50
CA ASN A 194 17.32 11.04 -10.94
C ASN A 194 17.29 12.12 -12.03
N GLY A 195 16.91 13.34 -11.64
CA GLY A 195 16.97 14.51 -12.50
C GLY A 195 18.40 15.07 -12.56
N ALA A 196 19.01 15.13 -13.74
CA ALA A 196 20.36 15.71 -13.92
C ALA A 196 20.47 17.19 -13.48
N LYS A 197 19.34 17.90 -13.43
CA LYS A 197 19.23 19.30 -13.00
C LYS A 197 18.28 19.47 -11.81
N ASP A 198 18.24 18.45 -10.93
CA ASP A 198 17.48 18.56 -9.70
C ASP A 198 18.23 19.43 -8.70
N PHE A 199 17.67 20.61 -8.41
CA PHE A 199 18.25 21.54 -7.42
C PHE A 199 17.77 21.24 -5.99
N THR A 200 16.82 20.34 -5.83
CA THR A 200 16.22 19.98 -4.55
C THR A 200 16.97 18.80 -3.92
N ILE A 201 17.20 17.75 -4.70
CA ILE A 201 18.03 16.59 -4.32
C ILE A 201 19.09 16.44 -5.41
N PRO A 202 20.27 17.09 -5.24
CA PRO A 202 21.29 17.12 -6.28
C PRO A 202 21.80 15.74 -6.65
N ILE A 203 21.99 15.48 -7.93
CA ILE A 203 22.48 14.18 -8.45
C ILE A 203 23.84 13.79 -7.88
N ASN A 204 24.69 14.78 -7.60
CA ASN A 204 26.02 14.57 -7.00
C ASN A 204 25.99 14.39 -5.47
N GLY A 205 24.79 14.25 -4.90
CA GLY A 205 24.61 14.13 -3.46
C GLY A 205 24.68 15.48 -2.73
N GLY A 206 24.65 15.40 -1.39
CA GLY A 206 24.68 16.57 -0.51
C GLY A 206 23.49 16.65 0.42
N SER A 207 23.43 17.75 1.21
CA SER A 207 22.40 17.93 2.24
C SER A 207 21.14 18.57 1.67
N ALA A 208 19.99 17.94 1.92
CA ALA A 208 18.67 18.49 1.65
C ALA A 208 17.64 17.93 2.65
N PHE A 209 16.67 18.73 3.08
CA PHE A 209 15.58 18.32 4.00
C PHE A 209 16.03 17.66 5.31
N GLY A 210 17.24 17.97 5.80
CA GLY A 210 17.81 17.37 6.99
C GLY A 210 18.45 15.98 6.78
N HIS A 211 18.58 15.55 5.52
CA HIS A 211 19.27 14.32 5.12
C HIS A 211 20.54 14.64 4.33
N ASN A 212 21.54 13.76 4.42
CA ASN A 212 22.68 13.74 3.54
C ASN A 212 22.48 12.62 2.51
N PHE A 213 22.34 13.03 1.24
CA PHE A 213 22.19 12.10 0.13
C PHE A 213 23.55 11.70 -0.43
N LEU A 214 23.72 10.44 -0.76
CA LEU A 214 24.87 9.97 -1.51
C LEU A 214 24.83 10.52 -2.94
N ASP A 215 25.98 10.49 -3.64
CA ASP A 215 25.99 10.64 -5.08
C ASP A 215 25.09 9.57 -5.74
N ALA A 216 24.30 9.93 -6.75
CA ALA A 216 23.33 9.02 -7.35
C ALA A 216 23.99 7.81 -8.03
N TYR A 217 25.18 7.97 -8.60
CA TYR A 217 25.93 6.85 -9.19
C TYR A 217 26.43 5.88 -8.12
N LYS A 218 26.97 6.41 -7.00
CA LYS A 218 27.37 5.60 -5.85
C LYS A 218 26.19 4.91 -5.17
N SER A 219 25.01 5.51 -5.23
CA SER A 219 23.80 4.92 -4.71
C SER A 219 23.31 3.72 -5.53
N ALA A 220 23.70 3.64 -6.80
CA ALA A 220 23.29 2.60 -7.73
C ALA A 220 24.29 1.42 -7.82
N GLU A 221 25.50 1.56 -7.23
CA GLU A 221 26.54 0.51 -7.10
C GLU A 221 26.27 -0.43 -5.92
#